data_9a7abe71bc461fb0b2941eec7c755006
#
_entry.id   9a7abe71bc461fb0b2941eec7c755006
#
_cell.length_a   1.000
_cell.length_b   1.000
_cell.length_c   1.000
_cell.angle_alpha   90.00
_cell.angle_beta   90.00
_cell.angle_gamma   90.00
#
_symmetry.space_group_name_H-M   'P 1'
#
loop_
_entity.id
_entity.type
_entity.pdbx_description
1 polymer ?
#
loop_
_entity_poly.entity_id
_entity_poly.type
_entity_poly.pdbx_seq_one_letter_code
_entity_poly.pdbx_strand_id
1 'polypeptide(L)'
;CNAATFYCLKSPRRKIGDVIDDAYHLNETKRTLEKTGEYVISPIYIYEHSNIALSTVPFPDIWDSACIGFAVANINDFMKRRISDTPVSRCEAMHRAEDCIRNELEAYSDYLAGNCWQYCITDEDGNTVDSCSGFIGDDLEKNGMLNYICDYIEKR
;
A
#
# COMPACT_ATOMS: atom_id res chain seq x y z
N CYS A 1 3.39 7.23 -3.38
CA CYS A 1 3.61 7.95 -2.14
C CYS A 1 4.08 6.93 -1.09
N ASN A 2 5.32 6.96 -0.62
CA ASN A 2 5.82 6.08 0.44
C ASN A 2 5.81 6.86 1.77
N ALA A 3 4.62 7.14 2.29
CA ALA A 3 4.46 7.90 3.53
C ALA A 3 3.97 7.05 4.69
N ALA A 4 3.48 5.83 4.43
CA ALA A 4 3.10 4.89 5.46
C ALA A 4 4.25 3.94 5.84
N THR A 5 4.35 3.61 7.12
CA THR A 5 5.22 2.56 7.64
C THR A 5 4.35 1.46 8.24
N PHE A 6 4.67 0.21 7.92
CA PHE A 6 3.93 -0.96 8.39
C PHE A 6 4.73 -1.70 9.44
N TYR A 7 4.19 -1.88 10.64
CA TYR A 7 4.76 -2.66 11.73
C TYR A 7 3.96 -3.94 11.92
N CYS A 8 4.55 -5.09 11.66
CA CYS A 8 3.87 -6.38 11.70
C CYS A 8 4.60 -7.40 12.56
N LEU A 9 3.83 -8.31 13.16
CA LEU A 9 4.37 -9.45 13.89
C LEU A 9 5.14 -10.37 12.94
N LYS A 10 6.23 -10.92 13.45
CA LYS A 10 7.04 -11.91 12.76
C LYS A 10 6.18 -13.11 12.35
N SER A 11 6.20 -13.44 11.08
CA SER A 11 5.57 -14.64 10.55
C SER A 11 6.64 -15.57 9.94
N PRO A 12 6.56 -16.89 10.16
CA PRO A 12 7.49 -17.84 9.51
C PRO A 12 7.24 -17.94 8.01
N ARG A 13 6.08 -17.53 7.54
CA ARG A 13 5.67 -17.67 6.13
C ARG A 13 5.94 -16.42 5.30
N ARG A 14 5.96 -15.23 5.91
CA ARG A 14 6.02 -13.95 5.18
C ARG A 14 6.68 -12.86 5.99
N LYS A 15 7.35 -11.96 5.28
CA LYS A 15 7.84 -10.70 5.82
C LYS A 15 6.95 -9.57 5.29
N ILE A 16 6.16 -8.96 6.16
CA ILE A 16 5.28 -7.84 5.83
C ILE A 16 5.74 -6.62 6.63
N GLY A 17 6.16 -5.56 5.95
CA GLY A 17 6.63 -4.33 6.59
C GLY A 17 7.85 -4.52 7.50
N ASP A 18 7.95 -3.68 8.51
CA ASP A 18 8.94 -3.78 9.58
C ASP A 18 8.51 -4.84 10.60
N VAL A 19 9.32 -5.89 10.69
CA VAL A 19 8.98 -7.06 11.50
C VAL A 19 9.34 -6.83 12.96
N ILE A 20 8.36 -7.05 13.83
CA ILE A 20 8.52 -7.03 15.30
C ILE A 20 8.37 -8.45 15.82
N ASP A 21 9.29 -8.87 16.69
CA ASP A 21 9.42 -10.28 17.12
C ASP A 21 8.23 -10.77 17.95
N ASP A 22 7.60 -9.90 18.75
CA ASP A 22 6.49 -10.29 19.62
C ASP A 22 5.44 -9.20 19.82
N ALA A 23 4.27 -9.61 20.30
CA ALA A 23 3.12 -8.74 20.51
C ALA A 23 3.34 -7.67 21.60
N TYR A 24 4.22 -7.92 22.57
CA TYR A 24 4.52 -6.94 23.62
C TYR A 24 5.23 -5.72 23.01
N HIS A 25 6.31 -5.96 22.29
CA HIS A 25 7.06 -4.88 21.62
C HIS A 25 6.23 -4.16 20.56
N LEU A 26 5.36 -4.88 19.83
CA LEU A 26 4.44 -4.29 18.88
C LEU A 26 3.47 -3.30 19.57
N ASN A 27 2.89 -3.71 20.70
CA ASN A 27 1.99 -2.86 21.48
C ASN A 27 2.71 -1.68 22.15
N GLU A 28 3.93 -1.86 22.61
CA GLU A 28 4.78 -0.78 23.17
C GLU A 28 5.10 0.27 22.11
N THR A 29 5.48 -0.17 20.90
CA THR A 29 5.74 0.71 19.76
C THR A 29 4.49 1.51 19.42
N LYS A 30 3.34 0.85 19.31
CA LYS A 30 2.05 1.50 19.05
C LYS A 30 1.73 2.57 20.08
N ARG A 31 1.80 2.23 21.37
CA ARG A 31 1.54 3.16 22.48
C ARG A 31 2.48 4.37 22.48
N THR A 32 3.74 4.14 22.11
CA THR A 32 4.73 5.23 22.04
C THR A 32 4.35 6.22 20.95
N LEU A 33 3.97 5.73 19.77
CA LEU A 33 3.54 6.56 18.65
C LEU A 33 2.20 7.28 18.96
N GLU A 34 1.24 6.59 19.58
CA GLU A 34 -0.02 7.20 20.02
C GLU A 34 0.18 8.38 20.96
N LYS A 35 1.12 8.29 21.92
CA LYS A 35 1.40 9.34 22.88
C LYS A 35 1.94 10.63 22.24
N THR A 36 2.58 10.54 21.10
CA THR A 36 3.07 11.75 20.40
C THR A 36 1.94 12.57 19.82
N GLY A 37 0.82 11.94 19.49
CA GLY A 37 -0.29 12.56 18.77
C GLY A 37 0.05 13.02 17.35
N GLU A 38 1.20 12.65 16.81
CA GLU A 38 1.68 13.09 15.49
C GLU A 38 1.34 12.14 14.35
N TYR A 39 0.83 10.95 14.68
CA TYR A 39 0.59 9.88 13.71
C TYR A 39 -0.89 9.53 13.61
N VAL A 40 -1.33 9.21 12.39
CA VAL A 40 -2.49 8.37 12.14
C VAL A 40 -2.03 6.93 12.26
N ILE A 41 -2.80 6.10 12.98
CA ILE A 41 -2.47 4.69 13.23
C ILE A 41 -3.68 3.85 12.84
N SER A 42 -3.50 2.93 11.91
CA SER A 42 -4.55 2.01 11.43
C SER A 42 -4.13 0.56 11.63
N PRO A 43 -5.03 -0.33 12.06
CA PRO A 43 -4.71 -1.75 12.17
C PRO A 43 -4.44 -2.36 10.79
N ILE A 44 -3.65 -3.44 10.75
CA ILE A 44 -3.45 -4.26 9.56
C ILE A 44 -4.03 -5.64 9.82
N TYR A 45 -5.03 -5.99 9.03
CA TYR A 45 -5.61 -7.32 8.98
C TYR A 45 -5.11 -8.05 7.75
N ILE A 46 -4.87 -9.34 7.90
CA ILE A 46 -4.57 -10.27 6.80
C ILE A 46 -5.70 -11.26 6.67
N TYR A 47 -6.05 -11.60 5.44
CA TYR A 47 -6.83 -12.78 5.07
C TYR A 47 -5.93 -13.70 4.27
N GLU A 48 -5.87 -14.98 4.63
CA GLU A 48 -4.94 -15.95 4.06
C GLU A 48 -5.61 -17.31 3.90
N HIS A 49 -6.23 -17.54 2.75
CA HIS A 49 -6.80 -18.83 2.35
C HIS A 49 -6.18 -19.31 1.03
N SER A 50 -6.89 -19.19 -0.08
CA SER A 50 -6.36 -19.48 -1.42
C SER A 50 -5.57 -18.30 -2.01
N ASN A 51 -5.79 -17.11 -1.51
CA ASN A 51 -5.12 -15.88 -1.86
C ASN A 51 -4.79 -15.08 -0.59
N ILE A 52 -4.01 -14.01 -0.73
CA ILE A 52 -3.69 -13.10 0.36
C ILE A 52 -4.39 -11.78 0.10
N ALA A 53 -4.98 -11.22 1.16
CA ALA A 53 -5.46 -9.85 1.14
C ALA A 53 -5.08 -9.14 2.45
N LEU A 54 -4.73 -7.85 2.33
CA LEU A 54 -4.49 -6.96 3.46
C LEU A 54 -5.58 -5.89 3.52
N SER A 55 -5.96 -5.47 4.73
CA SER A 55 -6.98 -4.46 4.93
C SER A 55 -6.77 -3.68 6.22
N THR A 56 -7.26 -2.44 6.29
CA THR A 56 -7.36 -1.66 7.52
C THR A 56 -8.63 -1.98 8.32
N VAL A 57 -9.55 -2.76 7.74
CA VAL A 57 -10.78 -3.22 8.39
C VAL A 57 -10.79 -4.74 8.51
N PRO A 58 -11.42 -5.31 9.55
CA PRO A 58 -11.50 -6.76 9.72
C PRO A 58 -12.20 -7.44 8.53
N PHE A 59 -11.72 -8.61 8.15
CA PHE A 59 -12.42 -9.47 7.20
C PHE A 59 -13.58 -10.19 7.87
N PRO A 60 -14.66 -10.50 7.12
CA PRO A 60 -15.82 -11.23 7.66
C PRO A 60 -15.48 -12.65 8.14
N ASP A 61 -14.53 -13.29 7.47
CA ASP A 61 -14.05 -14.63 7.83
C ASP A 61 -13.02 -14.55 8.95
N ILE A 62 -13.40 -15.02 10.14
CA ILE A 62 -12.57 -14.99 11.35
C ILE A 62 -11.55 -16.14 11.41
N TRP A 63 -11.75 -17.21 10.61
CA TRP A 63 -10.88 -18.40 10.65
C TRP A 63 -9.61 -18.21 9.82
N ASP A 64 -9.77 -17.54 8.68
CA ASP A 64 -8.67 -17.29 7.74
C ASP A 64 -8.13 -15.86 7.83
N SER A 65 -8.52 -15.10 8.86
CA SER A 65 -8.06 -13.73 9.06
C SER A 65 -7.50 -13.48 10.45
N ALA A 66 -6.57 -12.53 10.53
CA ALA A 66 -5.96 -12.09 11.77
C ALA A 66 -5.54 -10.62 11.72
N CYS A 67 -5.53 -9.94 12.87
CA CYS A 67 -4.82 -8.67 13.00
C CYS A 67 -3.32 -8.97 13.20
N ILE A 68 -2.48 -8.53 12.27
CA ILE A 68 -1.05 -8.84 12.25
C ILE A 68 -0.17 -7.66 12.67
N GLY A 69 -0.74 -6.45 12.78
CA GLY A 69 0.04 -5.28 13.10
C GLY A 69 -0.72 -3.98 12.93
N PHE A 70 0.01 -2.93 12.66
CA PHE A 70 -0.54 -1.61 12.39
C PHE A 70 0.32 -0.82 11.39
N ALA A 71 -0.34 0.08 10.66
CA ALA A 71 0.29 1.06 9.78
C ALA A 71 0.26 2.44 10.42
N VAL A 72 1.28 3.25 10.15
CA VAL A 72 1.36 4.64 10.63
C VAL A 72 1.71 5.60 9.50
N ALA A 73 1.16 6.82 9.57
CA ALA A 73 1.57 7.93 8.73
C ALA A 73 1.68 9.21 9.56
N ASN A 74 2.76 9.98 9.38
CA ASN A 74 2.99 11.21 10.14
C ASN A 74 2.13 12.35 9.59
N ILE A 75 1.24 12.90 10.42
CA ILE A 75 0.30 13.96 10.06
C ILE A 75 1.04 15.21 9.57
N ASN A 76 2.19 15.53 10.18
CA ASN A 76 2.96 16.71 9.83
C ASN A 76 3.49 16.69 8.39
N ASP A 77 3.75 15.50 7.83
CA ASP A 77 4.19 15.37 6.45
C ASP A 77 3.08 15.73 5.46
N PHE A 78 1.82 15.45 5.81
CA PHE A 78 0.65 15.84 5.02
C PHE A 78 0.29 17.31 5.20
N MET A 79 0.55 17.91 6.36
CA MET A 79 0.40 19.36 6.57
C MET A 79 1.40 20.17 5.74
N LYS A 80 2.62 19.65 5.54
CA LYS A 80 3.67 20.30 4.73
C LYS A 80 3.41 20.20 3.23
N ARG A 81 2.68 19.19 2.77
CA ARG A 81 2.37 18.97 1.34
C ARG A 81 1.28 19.94 0.88
N ARG A 82 1.69 21.06 0.32
CA ARG A 82 0.77 22.03 -0.29
C ARG A 82 0.29 21.50 -1.65
N ILE A 83 -1.01 21.47 -1.85
CA ILE A 83 -1.65 21.25 -3.16
C ILE A 83 -2.10 22.60 -3.73
N SER A 84 -2.28 23.61 -2.87
CA SER A 84 -2.63 24.98 -3.18
C SER A 84 -1.94 25.93 -2.20
N ASP A 85 -2.06 27.25 -2.40
CA ASP A 85 -1.54 28.26 -1.49
C ASP A 85 -2.24 28.27 -0.11
N THR A 86 -3.31 27.50 0.05
CA THR A 86 -4.05 27.42 1.31
C THR A 86 -3.38 26.42 2.26
N PRO A 87 -3.16 26.77 3.53
CA PRO A 87 -2.66 25.85 4.55
C PRO A 87 -3.61 24.67 4.75
N VAL A 88 -3.08 23.47 4.77
CA VAL A 88 -3.85 22.25 5.06
C VAL A 88 -4.19 22.19 6.54
N SER A 89 -5.46 22.04 6.89
CA SER A 89 -5.88 21.86 8.27
C SER A 89 -5.39 20.51 8.82
N ARG A 90 -5.24 20.42 10.15
CA ARG A 90 -4.86 19.15 10.79
C ARG A 90 -5.86 18.03 10.49
N CYS A 91 -7.16 18.32 10.49
CA CYS A 91 -8.23 17.35 10.18
C CYS A 91 -8.08 16.81 8.74
N GLU A 92 -7.85 17.69 7.79
CA GLU A 92 -7.63 17.31 6.40
C GLU A 92 -6.33 16.51 6.21
N ALA A 93 -5.25 16.90 6.92
CA ALA A 93 -4.00 16.14 6.92
C ALA A 93 -4.19 14.72 7.48
N MET A 94 -5.00 14.55 8.52
CA MET A 94 -5.34 13.23 9.09
C MET A 94 -6.09 12.37 8.06
N HIS A 95 -7.13 12.89 7.39
CA HIS A 95 -7.86 12.14 6.37
C HIS A 95 -6.95 11.73 5.20
N ARG A 96 -6.08 12.64 4.74
CA ARG A 96 -5.10 12.32 3.70
C ARG A 96 -4.10 11.25 4.14
N ALA A 97 -3.71 11.24 5.41
CA ALA A 97 -2.84 10.21 5.98
C ALA A 97 -3.55 8.85 6.06
N GLU A 98 -4.84 8.83 6.44
CA GLU A 98 -5.67 7.62 6.43
C GLU A 98 -5.84 7.04 5.02
N ASP A 99 -6.15 7.90 4.04
CA ASP A 99 -6.28 7.50 2.63
C ASP A 99 -4.95 6.98 2.09
N CYS A 100 -3.83 7.61 2.46
CA CYS A 100 -2.50 7.15 2.07
C CYS A 100 -2.19 5.75 2.62
N ILE A 101 -2.44 5.51 3.92
CA ILE A 101 -2.28 4.18 4.53
C ILE A 101 -3.11 3.14 3.77
N ARG A 102 -4.38 3.45 3.50
CA ARG A 102 -5.29 2.53 2.81
C ARG A 102 -4.80 2.19 1.41
N ASN A 103 -4.46 3.20 0.62
CA ASN A 103 -4.00 3.03 -0.76
C ASN A 103 -2.66 2.29 -0.84
N GLU A 104 -1.71 2.59 0.05
CA GLU A 104 -0.43 1.88 0.08
C GLU A 104 -0.59 0.43 0.55
N LEU A 105 -1.50 0.16 1.49
CA LEU A 105 -1.80 -1.19 1.94
C LEU A 105 -2.52 -2.01 0.86
N GLU A 106 -3.44 -1.40 0.10
CA GLU A 106 -4.12 -2.02 -1.04
C GLU A 106 -3.11 -2.39 -2.13
N ALA A 107 -2.25 -1.46 -2.54
CA ALA A 107 -1.19 -1.74 -3.52
C ALA A 107 -0.24 -2.85 -3.04
N TYR A 108 0.08 -2.89 -1.76
CA TYR A 108 0.91 -3.95 -1.19
C TYR A 108 0.17 -5.30 -1.12
N SER A 109 -1.13 -5.28 -0.85
CA SER A 109 -2.01 -6.45 -0.92
C SER A 109 -2.03 -7.04 -2.32
N ASP A 110 -2.21 -6.22 -3.35
CA ASP A 110 -2.17 -6.62 -4.75
C ASP A 110 -0.81 -7.23 -5.14
N TYR A 111 0.28 -6.61 -4.69
CA TYR A 111 1.62 -7.16 -4.88
C TYR A 111 1.78 -8.57 -4.27
N LEU A 112 1.32 -8.77 -3.04
CA LEU A 112 1.37 -10.06 -2.34
C LEU A 112 0.45 -11.11 -2.98
N ALA A 113 -0.67 -10.69 -3.55
CA ALA A 113 -1.59 -11.53 -4.31
C ALA A 113 -1.04 -11.94 -5.69
N GLY A 114 0.05 -11.29 -6.15
CA GLY A 114 0.63 -11.54 -7.47
C GLY A 114 0.00 -10.72 -8.59
N ASN A 115 -0.82 -9.73 -8.28
CA ASN A 115 -1.45 -8.81 -9.24
C ASN A 115 -0.42 -7.78 -9.75
N CYS A 116 0.65 -8.29 -10.37
CA CYS A 116 1.73 -7.50 -10.93
C CYS A 116 1.84 -7.79 -12.42
N TRP A 117 1.71 -6.76 -13.23
CA TRP A 117 1.63 -6.87 -14.68
C TRP A 117 2.83 -6.23 -15.38
N GLN A 118 3.10 -6.73 -16.57
CA GLN A 118 4.04 -6.15 -17.52
C GLN A 118 3.44 -6.20 -18.91
N TYR A 119 3.85 -5.29 -19.79
CA TYR A 119 3.62 -5.41 -21.21
C TYR A 119 4.94 -5.57 -21.97
N CYS A 120 4.84 -6.18 -23.14
CA CYS A 120 5.92 -6.29 -24.12
C CYS A 120 5.32 -6.09 -25.51
N ILE A 121 5.83 -5.12 -26.24
CA ILE A 121 5.43 -4.84 -27.63
C ILE A 121 6.51 -5.43 -28.53
N THR A 122 6.09 -6.24 -29.51
CA THR A 122 7.01 -6.87 -30.47
C THR A 122 6.70 -6.40 -31.89
N ASP A 123 7.73 -6.38 -32.77
CA ASP A 123 7.55 -6.18 -34.20
C ASP A 123 7.08 -7.48 -34.89
N GLU A 124 6.88 -7.40 -36.22
CA GLU A 124 6.44 -8.55 -37.04
C GLU A 124 7.46 -9.71 -37.06
N ASP A 125 8.74 -9.40 -36.79
CA ASP A 125 9.82 -10.38 -36.71
C ASP A 125 9.96 -10.98 -35.28
N GLY A 126 9.15 -10.53 -34.31
CA GLY A 126 9.15 -11.01 -32.93
C GLY A 126 10.18 -10.33 -32.02
N ASN A 127 10.87 -9.28 -32.48
CA ASN A 127 11.81 -8.53 -31.63
C ASN A 127 11.05 -7.57 -30.70
N THR A 128 11.48 -7.49 -29.46
CA THR A 128 10.91 -6.54 -28.51
C THR A 128 11.29 -5.10 -28.88
N VAL A 129 10.29 -4.26 -29.13
CA VAL A 129 10.45 -2.85 -29.47
C VAL A 129 10.18 -1.92 -28.30
N ASP A 130 9.34 -2.37 -27.35
CA ASP A 130 9.09 -1.67 -26.07
C ASP A 130 8.59 -2.66 -25.02
N SER A 131 8.89 -2.35 -23.75
CA SER A 131 8.37 -3.12 -22.62
C SER A 131 8.42 -2.30 -21.33
N CYS A 132 7.45 -2.50 -20.45
CA CYS A 132 7.45 -1.93 -19.11
C CYS A 132 6.80 -2.90 -18.13
N SER A 133 7.28 -2.90 -16.87
CA SER A 133 6.80 -3.76 -15.80
C SER A 133 6.52 -2.97 -14.54
N GLY A 134 5.87 -3.62 -13.55
CA GLY A 134 5.61 -3.02 -12.24
C GLY A 134 4.25 -2.33 -12.13
N PHE A 135 3.32 -2.66 -13.00
CA PHE A 135 1.92 -2.24 -12.88
C PHE A 135 1.21 -3.11 -11.85
N ILE A 136 0.78 -2.51 -10.73
CA ILE A 136 0.18 -3.22 -9.60
C ILE A 136 -1.32 -3.01 -9.60
N GLY A 137 -2.10 -4.09 -9.38
CA GLY A 137 -3.57 -4.11 -9.36
C GLY A 137 -4.18 -4.65 -10.64
N ASP A 138 -5.40 -5.19 -10.54
CA ASP A 138 -6.10 -5.88 -11.63
C ASP A 138 -6.71 -4.93 -12.67
N ASP A 139 -6.93 -3.67 -12.32
CA ASP A 139 -7.51 -2.67 -13.21
C ASP A 139 -6.39 -2.00 -14.00
N LEU A 140 -6.25 -2.39 -15.29
CA LEU A 140 -5.19 -1.93 -16.18
C LEU A 140 -5.29 -0.44 -16.56
N GLU A 141 -6.46 0.18 -16.43
CA GLU A 141 -6.62 1.63 -16.57
C GLU A 141 -6.11 2.36 -15.34
N LYS A 142 -6.56 1.93 -14.14
CA LYS A 142 -6.16 2.56 -12.86
C LYS A 142 -4.69 2.41 -12.56
N ASN A 143 -4.09 1.26 -12.88
CA ASN A 143 -2.65 1.05 -12.67
C ASN A 143 -1.80 1.75 -13.73
N GLY A 144 -2.41 2.36 -14.75
CA GLY A 144 -1.75 3.17 -15.76
C GLY A 144 -1.15 2.39 -16.93
N MET A 145 -1.24 1.06 -16.96
CA MET A 145 -0.63 0.23 -18.02
C MET A 145 -1.19 0.57 -19.40
N LEU A 146 -2.52 0.73 -19.52
CA LEU A 146 -3.15 1.06 -20.80
C LEU A 146 -2.72 2.44 -21.31
N ASN A 147 -2.51 3.42 -20.44
CA ASN A 147 -2.03 4.74 -20.83
C ASN A 147 -0.65 4.67 -21.49
N TYR A 148 0.27 3.88 -20.93
CA TYR A 148 1.60 3.67 -21.53
C TYR A 148 1.54 3.03 -22.91
N ILE A 149 0.68 2.02 -23.08
CA ILE A 149 0.48 1.33 -24.36
C ILE A 149 -0.14 2.30 -25.40
N CYS A 150 -1.17 3.06 -25.03
CA CYS A 150 -1.80 4.03 -25.90
C CYS A 150 -0.83 5.14 -26.33
N ASP A 151 -0.09 5.70 -25.36
CA ASP A 151 0.96 6.71 -25.64
C ASP A 151 2.03 6.22 -26.61
N TYR A 152 2.39 4.95 -26.55
CA TYR A 152 3.34 4.34 -27.48
C TYR A 152 2.76 4.24 -28.89
N ILE A 153 1.50 3.84 -29.02
CA ILE A 153 0.81 3.68 -30.31
C ILE A 153 0.62 5.04 -31.00
N GLU A 154 0.24 6.09 -30.22
CA GLU A 154 -0.01 7.43 -30.76
C GLU A 154 1.26 8.17 -31.22
N LYS A 155 2.43 7.80 -30.73
CA LYS A 155 3.73 8.41 -31.08
C LYS A 155 4.39 7.80 -32.32
N ARG A 156 3.77 6.81 -32.94
CA ARG A 156 4.23 6.13 -34.18
C ARG A 156 3.41 6.53 -35.39
#